data_e6440e2239dee44ac4ddcdaa709d1bd4
#
_entry.id   e6440e2239dee44ac4ddcdaa709d1bd4
#
_cell.length_a   1.000
_cell.length_b   1.000
_cell.length_c   1.000
_cell.angle_alpha   90.00
_cell.angle_beta   90.00
_cell.angle_gamma   90.00
#
_symmetry.space_group_name_H-M   'P 1'
#
loop_
_entity.id
_entity.type
_entity.pdbx_description
1 polymer ?
#
loop_
_entity_poly.entity_id
_entity_poly.type
_entity_poly.pdbx_seq_one_letter_code
_entity_poly.pdbx_strand_id
1 'polypeptide(L)'
;MTVGVDLIEIARVRRALERYPAFRERCFTEAERAYCDSRPNPPQHYAARFAGKEAIGKALGFGVARAFAWREVEIVGRPKPGVSLTGRTAAFAEKVQAGAIDLSMTHSREIAAAIAVVSPRADG
;
A
#
# COMPACT_ATOMS: atom_id res chain seq x y z
N MET A 1 -16.09 -4.77 9.77
CA MET A 1 -15.07 -5.26 8.81
C MET A 1 -15.25 -4.59 7.48
N THR A 2 -14.18 -4.05 6.91
CA THR A 2 -14.20 -3.46 5.58
C THR A 2 -13.12 -4.09 4.72
N VAL A 3 -13.33 -4.05 3.42
CA VAL A 3 -12.43 -4.69 2.46
C VAL A 3 -12.08 -3.71 1.36
N GLY A 4 -10.81 -3.72 0.96
CA GLY A 4 -10.36 -2.98 -0.21
C GLY A 4 -9.61 -3.92 -1.13
N VAL A 5 -9.74 -3.74 -2.42
CA VAL A 5 -9.02 -4.53 -3.41
C VAL A 5 -8.51 -3.61 -4.50
N ASP A 6 -7.33 -3.92 -5.01
CA ASP A 6 -6.75 -3.15 -6.09
C ASP A 6 -5.94 -4.04 -7.03
N LEU A 7 -5.95 -3.68 -8.30
CA LEU A 7 -5.17 -4.31 -9.36
C LEU A 7 -4.42 -3.22 -10.09
N ILE A 8 -3.17 -3.49 -10.45
CA ILE A 8 -2.41 -2.55 -11.25
C ILE A 8 -1.51 -3.30 -12.24
N GLU A 9 -1.40 -2.77 -13.43
CA GLU A 9 -0.45 -3.28 -14.42
C GLU A 9 0.97 -2.92 -13.99
N ILE A 10 1.83 -3.92 -13.91
CA ILE A 10 3.23 -3.71 -13.51
C ILE A 10 3.94 -2.76 -14.47
N ALA A 11 3.60 -2.84 -15.76
CA ALA A 11 4.18 -1.96 -16.77
C ALA A 11 3.90 -0.48 -16.49
N ARG A 12 2.75 -0.14 -15.92
CA ARG A 12 2.43 1.25 -15.56
C ARG A 12 3.35 1.76 -14.45
N VAL A 13 3.59 0.92 -13.45
CA VAL A 13 4.50 1.29 -12.37
C VAL A 13 5.94 1.39 -12.88
N ARG A 14 6.36 0.47 -13.74
CA ARG A 14 7.68 0.53 -14.36
C ARG A 14 7.87 1.85 -15.10
N ARG A 15 6.89 2.26 -15.90
CA ARG A 15 6.96 3.54 -16.62
C ARG A 15 7.02 4.73 -15.67
N ALA A 16 6.25 4.70 -14.58
CA ALA A 16 6.28 5.78 -13.60
C ALA A 16 7.64 5.90 -12.93
N LEU A 17 8.24 4.76 -12.56
CA LEU A 17 9.57 4.74 -11.96
C LEU A 17 10.63 5.31 -12.91
N GLU A 18 10.48 5.05 -14.21
CA GLU A 18 11.43 5.51 -15.22
C GLU A 18 11.24 6.99 -15.60
N ARG A 19 9.97 7.42 -15.70
CA ARG A 19 9.65 8.75 -16.23
C ARG A 19 9.56 9.85 -15.20
N TYR A 20 9.21 9.50 -13.97
CA TYR A 20 8.95 10.50 -12.92
C TYR A 20 9.90 10.27 -11.77
N PRO A 21 11.04 10.99 -11.72
CA PRO A 21 12.06 10.75 -10.68
C PRO A 21 11.53 10.84 -9.25
N ALA A 22 10.52 11.67 -9.03
CA ALA A 22 9.96 11.86 -7.70
C ALA A 22 8.95 10.77 -7.30
N PHE A 23 8.55 9.90 -8.21
CA PHE A 23 7.49 8.91 -7.95
C PHE A 23 7.85 7.98 -6.80
N ARG A 24 9.08 7.45 -6.82
CA ARG A 24 9.54 6.53 -5.77
C ARG A 24 9.51 7.18 -4.39
N GLU A 25 10.01 8.41 -4.31
CA GLU A 25 10.08 9.11 -3.03
C GLU A 25 8.72 9.58 -2.53
N ARG A 26 7.82 9.93 -3.43
CA ARG A 26 6.48 10.37 -3.05
C ARG A 26 5.59 9.26 -2.56
N CYS A 27 5.70 8.10 -3.18
CA CYS A 27 4.75 7.01 -2.95
C CYS A 27 5.25 5.97 -1.96
N PHE A 28 6.56 5.91 -1.73
CA PHE A 28 7.15 4.83 -0.94
C PHE A 28 8.10 5.35 0.12
N THR A 29 8.05 4.74 1.30
CA THR A 29 8.97 5.08 2.37
C THR A 29 10.37 4.60 2.06
N GLU A 30 11.35 5.09 2.82
CA GLU A 30 12.73 4.65 2.66
C GLU A 30 12.86 3.13 2.82
N ALA A 31 12.19 2.56 3.82
CA ALA A 31 12.23 1.11 4.05
C ALA A 31 11.64 0.34 2.89
N GLU A 32 10.54 0.82 2.32
CA GLU A 32 9.92 0.18 1.15
C GLU A 32 10.83 0.24 -0.06
N ARG A 33 11.47 1.39 -0.29
CA ARG A 33 12.40 1.54 -1.40
C ARG A 33 13.61 0.63 -1.26
N ALA A 34 14.18 0.57 -0.05
CA ALA A 34 15.32 -0.30 0.19
C ALA A 34 14.98 -1.76 -0.10
N TYR A 35 13.82 -2.20 0.34
CA TYR A 35 13.38 -3.57 0.08
C TYR A 35 13.19 -3.82 -1.42
N CYS A 36 12.41 -2.99 -2.09
CA CYS A 36 12.07 -3.19 -3.50
C CYS A 36 13.30 -3.15 -4.39
N ASP A 37 14.21 -2.20 -4.13
CA ASP A 37 15.43 -2.05 -4.92
C ASP A 37 16.40 -3.20 -4.73
N SER A 38 16.34 -3.88 -3.60
CA SER A 38 17.22 -5.02 -3.32
C SER A 38 16.74 -6.33 -3.96
N ARG A 39 15.52 -6.36 -4.50
CA ARG A 39 14.94 -7.58 -5.03
C ARG A 39 15.14 -7.68 -6.54
N PRO A 40 15.16 -8.91 -7.08
CA PRO A 40 15.07 -9.07 -8.53
C PRO A 40 13.77 -8.45 -9.03
N ASN A 41 13.83 -7.78 -10.18
CA ASN A 41 12.67 -7.16 -10.81
C ASN A 41 11.95 -6.17 -9.87
N PRO A 42 12.61 -5.06 -9.49
CA PRO A 42 12.01 -4.09 -8.57
C PRO A 42 10.61 -3.58 -8.95
N PRO A 43 10.29 -3.29 -10.23
CA PRO A 43 8.95 -2.79 -10.57
C PRO A 43 7.80 -3.66 -10.10
N GLN A 44 8.00 -4.97 -10.09
CA GLN A 44 7.01 -5.92 -9.60
C GLN A 44 6.71 -5.71 -8.12
N HIS A 45 7.75 -5.47 -7.33
CA HIS A 45 7.62 -5.26 -5.89
C HIS A 45 7.04 -3.89 -5.56
N TYR A 46 7.41 -2.87 -6.33
CA TYR A 46 6.79 -1.56 -6.22
C TYR A 46 5.31 -1.61 -6.58
N ALA A 47 4.97 -2.32 -7.64
CA ALA A 47 3.58 -2.45 -8.07
C ALA A 47 2.72 -3.14 -7.01
N ALA A 48 3.22 -4.20 -6.40
CA ALA A 48 2.48 -4.90 -5.35
C ALA A 48 2.23 -3.98 -4.15
N ARG A 49 3.22 -3.21 -3.74
CA ARG A 49 3.07 -2.26 -2.63
C ARG A 49 2.15 -1.11 -2.98
N PHE A 50 2.23 -0.62 -4.21
CA PHE A 50 1.32 0.41 -4.67
C PHE A 50 -0.13 -0.08 -4.61
N ALA A 51 -0.40 -1.27 -5.13
CA ALA A 51 -1.72 -1.88 -5.04
C ALA A 51 -2.15 -2.08 -3.58
N GLY A 52 -1.22 -2.48 -2.73
CA GLY A 52 -1.47 -2.64 -1.30
C GLY A 52 -1.91 -1.36 -0.62
N LYS A 53 -1.23 -0.25 -0.91
CA LYS A 53 -1.59 1.07 -0.35
C LYS A 53 -2.97 1.51 -0.83
N GLU A 54 -3.27 1.31 -2.11
CA GLU A 54 -4.59 1.60 -2.65
C GLU A 54 -5.69 0.76 -2.00
N ALA A 55 -5.43 -0.53 -1.83
CA ALA A 55 -6.39 -1.43 -1.20
C ALA A 55 -6.67 -1.02 0.25
N ILE A 56 -5.62 -0.64 0.98
CA ILE A 56 -5.76 -0.16 2.35
C ILE A 56 -6.58 1.14 2.40
N GLY A 57 -6.28 2.07 1.49
CA GLY A 57 -7.05 3.32 1.40
C GLY A 57 -8.53 3.07 1.16
N LYS A 58 -8.85 2.15 0.24
CA LYS A 58 -10.24 1.78 -0.05
C LYS A 58 -10.91 1.15 1.17
N ALA A 59 -10.21 0.26 1.87
CA ALA A 59 -10.77 -0.40 3.05
C ALA A 59 -11.00 0.60 4.19
N LEU A 60 -10.14 1.61 4.33
CA LEU A 60 -10.32 2.66 5.34
C LEU A 60 -11.36 3.69 4.95
N GLY A 61 -11.74 3.74 3.68
CA GLY A 61 -12.75 4.69 3.20
C GLY A 61 -12.18 5.98 2.63
N PHE A 62 -10.89 6.04 2.33
CA PHE A 62 -10.32 7.18 1.62
C PHE A 62 -10.77 7.17 0.16
N GLY A 63 -11.33 8.28 -0.28
CA GLY A 63 -11.56 8.46 -1.71
C GLY A 63 -10.25 8.79 -2.43
N VAL A 64 -10.17 8.39 -3.68
CA VAL A 64 -8.99 8.61 -4.52
C VAL A 64 -8.63 10.11 -4.63
N ALA A 65 -9.63 10.98 -4.54
CA ALA A 65 -9.44 12.42 -4.67
C ALA A 65 -8.99 13.11 -3.38
N ARG A 66 -8.91 12.38 -2.28
CA ARG A 66 -8.50 12.97 -1.02
C ARG A 66 -6.99 12.84 -0.86
N ALA A 67 -6.43 13.72 -0.04
CA ALA A 67 -5.00 13.74 0.23
C ALA A 67 -4.55 12.45 0.94
N PHE A 68 -4.53 11.38 0.21
CA PHE A 68 -3.97 10.12 0.66
C PHE A 68 -2.46 10.27 0.66
N ALA A 69 -1.87 10.26 1.83
CA ALA A 69 -0.43 10.39 1.93
C ALA A 69 0.20 9.00 1.79
N TRP A 70 0.69 8.72 0.61
CA TRP A 70 1.26 7.41 0.27
C TRP A 70 2.31 6.92 1.27
N ARG A 71 3.16 7.83 1.74
CA ARG A 71 4.23 7.48 2.67
C ARG A 71 3.75 7.27 4.09
N GLU A 72 2.52 7.65 4.39
CA GLU A 72 1.93 7.41 5.70
C GLU A 72 1.38 5.99 5.86
N VAL A 73 1.41 5.22 4.77
CA VAL A 73 1.09 3.79 4.79
C VAL A 73 2.36 3.05 4.42
N GLU A 74 2.94 2.35 5.39
CA GLU A 74 4.16 1.58 5.14
C GLU A 74 3.86 0.09 5.20
N ILE A 75 4.30 -0.62 4.17
CA ILE A 75 4.09 -2.06 4.04
C ILE A 75 5.45 -2.74 4.11
N VAL A 76 5.72 -3.44 5.21
CA VAL A 76 7.02 -4.07 5.45
C VAL A 76 6.83 -5.50 5.97
N GLY A 77 7.88 -6.28 5.84
CA GLY A 77 7.93 -7.62 6.42
C GLY A 77 7.62 -8.73 5.43
N ARG A 78 8.03 -9.92 5.83
CA ARG A 78 7.91 -11.17 5.08
C ARG A 78 7.84 -12.33 6.05
N PRO A 79 7.20 -13.45 5.68
CA PRO A 79 6.47 -13.72 4.43
C PRO A 79 5.15 -12.95 4.35
N LYS A 80 4.53 -12.61 5.47
CA LYS A 80 3.30 -11.83 5.50
C LYS A 80 3.64 -10.37 5.81
N PRO A 81 3.21 -9.44 4.95
CA PRO A 81 3.51 -8.03 5.17
C PRO A 81 2.73 -7.46 6.36
N GLY A 82 3.39 -6.63 7.14
CA GLY A 82 2.77 -5.81 8.16
C GLY A 82 2.50 -4.42 7.63
N VAL A 83 1.52 -3.73 8.19
CA VAL A 83 1.12 -2.38 7.79
C VAL A 83 1.29 -1.44 8.97
N SER A 84 2.02 -0.34 8.76
CA SER A 84 2.15 0.74 9.72
C SER A 84 1.52 2.00 9.15
N LEU A 85 0.71 2.67 9.95
CA LEU A 85 0.11 3.95 9.59
C LEU A 85 0.71 5.06 10.43
N THR A 86 0.96 6.21 9.81
CA THR A 86 1.49 7.39 10.50
C THR A 86 0.68 8.63 10.08
N GLY A 87 0.92 9.74 10.76
CA GLY A 87 0.40 11.04 10.38
C GLY A 87 -1.11 11.11 10.28
N ARG A 88 -1.58 11.82 9.27
CA ARG A 88 -3.02 12.01 9.04
C ARG A 88 -3.76 10.72 8.74
N THR A 89 -3.08 9.79 8.08
CA THR A 89 -3.66 8.48 7.76
C THR A 89 -3.93 7.70 9.03
N ALA A 90 -2.99 7.71 9.98
CA ALA A 90 -3.20 7.08 11.28
C ALA A 90 -4.33 7.73 12.06
N ALA A 91 -4.40 9.07 12.04
CA ALA A 91 -5.47 9.80 12.70
C ALA A 91 -6.84 9.49 12.11
N PHE A 92 -6.91 9.38 10.78
CA PHE A 92 -8.15 9.00 10.11
C PHE A 92 -8.57 7.57 10.48
N ALA A 93 -7.62 6.65 10.52
CA ALA A 93 -7.90 5.26 10.90
C ALA A 93 -8.47 5.20 12.32
N GLU A 94 -7.95 6.00 13.22
CA GLU A 94 -8.47 6.10 14.57
C GLU A 94 -9.89 6.66 14.59
N LYS A 95 -10.13 7.69 13.81
CA LYS A 95 -11.44 8.34 13.71
C LYS A 95 -12.52 7.37 13.23
N VAL A 96 -12.20 6.50 12.29
CA VAL A 96 -13.15 5.50 11.79
C VAL A 96 -13.13 4.21 12.60
N GLN A 97 -12.39 4.19 13.70
CA GLN A 97 -12.30 3.07 14.62
C GLN A 97 -11.78 1.79 13.95
N ALA A 98 -10.80 1.96 13.07
CA ALA A 98 -10.14 0.84 12.41
C ALA A 98 -9.28 0.07 13.42
N GLY A 99 -9.41 -1.24 13.42
CA GLY A 99 -8.56 -2.14 14.19
C GLY A 99 -7.43 -2.67 13.33
N ALA A 100 -7.19 -3.98 13.40
CA ALA A 100 -6.12 -4.62 12.65
C ALA A 100 -6.35 -4.53 11.15
N ILE A 101 -5.26 -4.34 10.42
CA ILE A 101 -5.25 -4.35 8.96
C ILE A 101 -4.55 -5.63 8.51
N ASP A 102 -5.27 -6.45 7.76
CA ASP A 102 -4.74 -7.67 7.20
C ASP A 102 -4.58 -7.48 5.70
N LEU A 103 -3.37 -7.66 5.20
CA LEU A 103 -3.03 -7.37 3.81
C LEU A 103 -2.47 -8.61 3.14
N SER A 104 -2.96 -8.88 1.94
CA SER A 104 -2.39 -9.90 1.07
C SER A 104 -2.06 -9.28 -0.28
N MET A 105 -0.89 -9.58 -0.80
CA MET A 105 -0.44 -9.09 -2.10
C MET A 105 -0.02 -10.28 -2.95
N THR A 106 -0.28 -10.18 -4.24
CA THR A 106 0.13 -11.19 -5.20
C THR A 106 0.44 -10.52 -6.53
N HIS A 107 1.08 -11.28 -7.42
CA HIS A 107 1.35 -10.79 -8.76
C HIS A 107 1.44 -11.94 -9.74
N SER A 108 1.10 -11.66 -10.97
CA SER A 108 1.40 -12.49 -12.12
C SER A 108 2.54 -11.81 -12.89
N ARG A 109 2.75 -12.23 -14.12
CA ARG A 109 3.77 -11.60 -14.97
C ARG A 109 3.46 -10.14 -15.25
N GLU A 110 2.18 -9.78 -15.39
CA GLU A 110 1.78 -8.46 -15.87
C GLU A 110 1.01 -7.63 -14.85
N ILE A 111 0.39 -8.26 -13.86
CA ILE A 111 -0.52 -7.62 -12.92
C ILE A 111 -0.07 -7.85 -11.48
N ALA A 112 -0.11 -6.81 -10.68
CA ALA A 112 -0.01 -6.92 -9.24
C ALA A 112 -1.39 -6.68 -8.63
N ALA A 113 -1.70 -7.39 -7.56
CA ALA A 113 -3.00 -7.30 -6.90
C ALA A 113 -2.82 -7.29 -5.39
N ALA A 114 -3.75 -6.64 -4.72
CA ALA A 114 -3.76 -6.62 -3.26
C ALA A 114 -5.19 -6.62 -2.74
N ILE A 115 -5.36 -7.26 -1.59
CA ILE A 115 -6.61 -7.19 -0.84
C ILE A 115 -6.27 -6.80 0.59
N ALA A 116 -7.00 -5.84 1.14
CA ALA A 116 -6.86 -5.42 2.51
C ALA A 116 -8.19 -5.64 3.25
N VAL A 117 -8.10 -6.18 4.44
CA VAL A 117 -9.25 -6.36 5.32
C VAL A 117 -8.97 -5.57 6.59
N VAL A 118 -9.87 -4.66 6.93
CA VAL A 118 -9.74 -3.86 8.13
C VAL A 118 -10.84 -4.28 9.10
N SER A 119 -10.42 -4.78 10.25
CA SER A 119 -11.33 -5.20 11.30
C SER A 119 -11.74 -4.00 12.15
N PRO A 120 -12.94 -4.01 12.75
CA PRO A 120 -13.29 -2.96 13.71
C PRO A 120 -12.36 -3.01 14.91
N ARG A 121 -12.12 -1.85 15.51
CA ARG A 121 -11.34 -1.79 16.74
C ARG A 121 -12.10 -2.57 17.82
N ALA A 122 -11.38 -3.38 18.57
CA ALA A 122 -11.96 -4.05 19.71
C ALA A 122 -12.31 -3.00 20.78
N ASP A 123 -13.50 -3.11 21.35
CA ASP A 123 -13.91 -2.28 22.48
C ASP A 123 -13.04 -2.68 23.67
N GLY A 124 -12.17 -1.78 24.04
CA GLY A 124 -11.17 -2.03 25.04
C GLY A 124 -11.67 -2.09 26.42
#